data_d5d1eefefcb47d6d1c99f3b992194f19
#
_entry.id   d5d1eefefcb47d6d1c99f3b992194f19
#
_cell.length_a   1.000
_cell.length_b   1.000
_cell.length_c   1.000
_cell.angle_alpha   90.00
_cell.angle_beta   90.00
_cell.angle_gamma   90.00
#
_symmetry.space_group_name_H-M   'P 1'
#
loop_
_entity.id
_entity.type
_entity.pdbx_description
1 polymer ?
#
loop_
_entity_poly.entity_id
_entity_poly.type
_entity_poly.pdbx_seq_one_letter_code
_entity_poly.pdbx_strand_id
1 'polypeptide(L)'
;MDIQTVILSHISSKSKKTPSGWIAVNCPMCTTQGHVRNDTRMRGGFKVGEVISYHCFNCNFKSSFTKGRLINKRMRELMLAIGVPEQKIKELQFQAIKEQSNDSQTNGLSKWTLDFKEIKLPNDAMPIEQVIKQSNPPNDAVFVYKYIMDRGLDFHKNFYWSPDPYMKISQRLLVPFYYNGKIVGYTGRLIKDVENVPKYYSSVQPNYLYNVDKLFEDRVYTVIVEGVLDALAINGVSSLGNKLTQAQIDLINSVKSQVIICPDRDKSGGNLVDIATENNWKVSYPEWESGVKDTAEAVQKYGRLYTLQTIIKSATNNNAKIQILKKIGVN
;
A
#
# COMPACT_ATOMS: atom_id res chain seq x y z
N MET A 1 18.61 24.01 -7.69
CA MET A 1 17.56 24.53 -6.77
C MET A 1 16.61 23.35 -6.60
N ASP A 2 16.41 22.91 -5.38
CA ASP A 2 15.55 21.75 -5.11
C ASP A 2 14.05 22.11 -5.14
N ILE A 3 13.20 21.09 -5.19
CA ILE A 3 11.74 21.25 -5.27
C ILE A 3 11.16 21.99 -4.06
N GLN A 4 11.75 21.79 -2.87
CA GLN A 4 11.34 22.47 -1.64
C GLN A 4 11.52 23.99 -1.75
N THR A 5 12.69 24.42 -2.21
CA THR A 5 13.00 25.83 -2.41
C THR A 5 12.09 26.44 -3.48
N VAL A 6 11.81 25.69 -4.56
CA VAL A 6 10.90 26.16 -5.61
C VAL A 6 9.48 26.32 -5.08
N ILE A 7 8.95 25.35 -4.33
CA ILE A 7 7.60 25.47 -3.73
C ILE A 7 7.56 26.67 -2.76
N LEU A 8 8.55 26.78 -1.87
CA LEU A 8 8.60 27.86 -0.88
C LEU A 8 8.68 29.26 -1.52
N SER A 9 9.37 29.40 -2.65
CA SER A 9 9.46 30.70 -3.37
C SER A 9 8.16 31.09 -4.07
N HIS A 10 7.26 30.15 -4.35
CA HIS A 10 5.97 30.39 -4.99
C HIS A 10 4.80 30.44 -4.00
N ILE A 11 5.03 30.15 -2.73
CA ILE A 11 4.03 30.32 -1.68
C ILE A 11 3.93 31.81 -1.32
N SER A 12 2.69 32.33 -1.26
CA SER A 12 2.41 33.71 -0.91
C SER A 12 3.11 34.15 0.38
N SER A 13 3.62 35.38 0.39
CA SER A 13 4.18 36.05 1.58
C SER A 13 3.22 36.12 2.78
N LYS A 14 1.93 35.91 2.56
CA LYS A 14 0.89 35.84 3.61
C LYS A 14 0.78 34.46 4.26
N SER A 15 1.61 33.47 3.87
CA SER A 15 1.62 32.15 4.49
C SER A 15 1.97 32.22 5.98
N LYS A 16 1.36 31.33 6.80
CA LYS A 16 1.60 31.27 8.26
C LYS A 16 2.13 29.91 8.65
N LYS A 17 3.22 29.88 9.42
CA LYS A 17 3.69 28.63 10.04
C LYS A 17 2.85 28.30 11.26
N THR A 18 2.38 27.05 11.36
CA THR A 18 1.69 26.52 12.54
C THR A 18 2.68 25.89 13.52
N PRO A 19 2.34 25.74 14.82
CA PRO A 19 3.19 25.05 15.79
C PRO A 19 3.54 23.60 15.41
N SER A 20 2.67 22.94 14.63
CA SER A 20 2.88 21.57 14.11
C SER A 20 3.77 21.49 12.86
N GLY A 21 4.37 22.62 12.44
CA GLY A 21 5.31 22.70 11.33
C GLY A 21 4.67 22.81 9.94
N TRP A 22 3.35 22.99 9.85
CA TRP A 22 2.68 23.26 8.59
C TRP A 22 2.78 24.72 8.19
N ILE A 23 2.84 24.97 6.89
CA ILE A 23 2.79 26.30 6.27
C ILE A 23 1.39 26.46 5.69
N ALA A 24 0.52 27.19 6.37
CA ALA A 24 -0.84 27.43 5.95
C ALA A 24 -0.89 28.41 4.76
N VAL A 25 -1.64 28.05 3.72
CA VAL A 25 -1.80 28.80 2.48
C VAL A 25 -3.26 28.77 2.02
N ASN A 26 -3.68 29.75 1.24
CA ASN A 26 -4.94 29.64 0.52
C ASN A 26 -4.80 28.51 -0.51
N CYS A 27 -5.74 27.56 -0.48
CA CYS A 27 -5.68 26.41 -1.36
C CYS A 27 -5.93 26.83 -2.83
N PRO A 28 -4.98 26.59 -3.74
CA PRO A 28 -5.17 26.89 -5.16
C PRO A 28 -6.03 25.86 -5.89
N MET A 29 -6.29 24.70 -5.24
CA MET A 29 -6.97 23.56 -5.85
C MET A 29 -8.48 23.52 -5.61
N CYS A 30 -9.05 24.41 -4.75
CA CYS A 30 -10.45 24.32 -4.38
C CYS A 30 -11.41 24.39 -5.58
N THR A 31 -11.16 25.30 -6.51
CA THR A 31 -12.02 25.45 -7.71
C THR A 31 -11.88 24.26 -8.66
N THR A 32 -10.71 23.70 -8.84
CA THR A 32 -10.49 22.51 -9.65
C THR A 32 -11.10 21.24 -9.04
N GLN A 33 -11.36 21.26 -7.72
CA GLN A 33 -12.04 20.18 -6.98
C GLN A 33 -13.55 20.44 -6.81
N GLY A 34 -14.15 21.31 -7.63
CA GLY A 34 -15.60 21.55 -7.67
C GLY A 34 -16.15 22.60 -6.71
N HIS A 35 -15.31 23.32 -5.98
CA HIS A 35 -15.79 24.46 -5.17
C HIS A 35 -16.02 25.69 -6.02
N VAL A 36 -17.12 26.41 -5.77
CA VAL A 36 -17.52 27.62 -6.52
C VAL A 36 -16.53 28.79 -6.29
N ARG A 37 -15.84 28.82 -5.15
CA ARG A 37 -14.96 29.94 -4.77
C ARG A 37 -13.58 29.45 -4.36
N ASN A 38 -12.58 30.29 -4.65
CA ASN A 38 -11.21 30.08 -4.15
C ASN A 38 -11.17 30.09 -2.62
N ASP A 39 -10.22 29.36 -2.05
CA ASP A 39 -9.97 29.43 -0.62
C ASP A 39 -9.34 30.77 -0.22
N THR A 40 -9.98 31.48 0.71
CA THR A 40 -9.49 32.75 1.30
C THR A 40 -9.16 32.61 2.79
N ARG A 41 -9.30 31.39 3.36
CA ARG A 41 -9.17 31.13 4.79
C ARG A 41 -7.95 30.27 5.15
N MET A 42 -6.98 30.16 4.24
CA MET A 42 -5.74 29.36 4.45
C MET A 42 -6.01 27.94 4.91
N ARG A 43 -6.95 27.23 4.25
CA ARG A 43 -7.30 25.84 4.57
C ARG A 43 -6.41 24.81 3.89
N GLY A 44 -5.56 25.24 2.97
CA GLY A 44 -4.47 24.47 2.42
C GLY A 44 -3.20 24.58 3.29
N GLY A 45 -2.37 23.56 3.30
CA GLY A 45 -1.10 23.62 4.02
C GLY A 45 -0.03 22.72 3.38
N PHE A 46 1.21 23.20 3.42
CA PHE A 46 2.39 22.43 3.11
C PHE A 46 3.10 22.01 4.41
N LYS A 47 3.54 20.77 4.48
CA LYS A 47 4.54 20.33 5.45
C LYS A 47 5.80 20.00 4.69
N VAL A 48 6.90 20.63 5.04
CA VAL A 48 8.16 20.56 4.30
C VAL A 48 9.19 19.86 5.17
N GLY A 49 9.87 18.87 4.60
CA GLY A 49 10.88 18.02 5.24
C GLY A 49 11.44 17.05 4.19
N GLU A 50 11.86 15.87 4.59
CA GLU A 50 12.27 14.80 3.66
C GLU A 50 11.16 14.42 2.68
N VAL A 51 9.93 14.46 3.16
CA VAL A 51 8.72 14.39 2.35
C VAL A 51 8.04 15.75 2.38
N ILE A 52 7.74 16.28 1.21
CA ILE A 52 6.88 17.46 1.06
C ILE A 52 5.45 16.97 0.95
N SER A 53 4.62 17.31 1.91
CA SER A 53 3.20 16.94 1.93
C SER A 53 2.33 18.18 1.79
N TYR A 54 1.21 18.05 1.09
CA TYR A 54 0.18 19.08 0.98
C TYR A 54 -1.18 18.48 1.31
N HIS A 55 -1.99 19.24 2.06
CA HIS A 55 -3.37 18.89 2.34
C HIS A 55 -4.23 20.14 2.42
N CYS A 56 -5.43 20.10 1.84
CA CYS A 56 -6.47 21.10 2.00
C CYS A 56 -7.66 20.54 2.77
N PHE A 57 -7.98 21.14 3.92
CA PHE A 57 -9.12 20.76 4.76
C PHE A 57 -10.48 21.14 4.17
N ASN A 58 -10.52 21.94 3.10
CA ASN A 58 -11.76 22.34 2.44
C ASN A 58 -12.15 21.38 1.30
N CYS A 59 -11.24 21.15 0.37
CA CYS A 59 -11.51 20.31 -0.81
C CYS A 59 -10.91 18.91 -0.73
N ASN A 60 -10.28 18.56 0.39
CA ASN A 60 -9.58 17.27 0.61
C ASN A 60 -8.48 16.96 -0.40
N PHE A 61 -8.04 17.92 -1.20
CA PHE A 61 -6.91 17.70 -2.09
C PHE A 61 -5.65 17.40 -1.27
N LYS A 62 -5.00 16.28 -1.60
CA LYS A 62 -3.76 15.82 -0.95
C LYS A 62 -2.73 15.50 -2.02
N SER A 63 -1.47 15.78 -1.72
CA SER A 63 -0.34 15.39 -2.54
C SER A 63 0.91 15.29 -1.69
N SER A 64 1.85 14.42 -2.09
CA SER A 64 3.16 14.33 -1.47
C SER A 64 4.26 14.15 -2.53
N PHE A 65 5.48 14.53 -2.17
CA PHE A 65 6.68 14.33 -2.96
C PHE A 65 7.84 13.93 -2.05
N THR A 66 8.54 12.88 -2.41
CA THR A 66 9.76 12.42 -1.73
C THR A 66 10.97 12.74 -2.61
N LYS A 67 12.02 13.29 -2.01
CA LYS A 67 13.26 13.62 -2.70
C LYS A 67 13.82 12.40 -3.44
N GLY A 68 14.33 12.60 -4.67
CA GLY A 68 14.82 11.51 -5.52
C GLY A 68 13.73 10.72 -6.24
N ARG A 69 12.46 11.15 -6.18
CA ARG A 69 11.34 10.54 -6.90
C ARG A 69 10.82 11.43 -8.03
N LEU A 70 10.11 10.83 -8.97
CA LEU A 70 9.37 11.58 -9.97
C LEU A 70 8.22 12.34 -9.32
N ILE A 71 8.02 13.59 -9.76
CA ILE A 71 6.90 14.42 -9.33
C ILE A 71 5.61 13.76 -9.85
N ASN A 72 4.75 13.31 -8.93
CA ASN A 72 3.48 12.71 -9.29
C ASN A 72 2.51 13.74 -9.90
N LYS A 73 1.47 13.25 -10.57
CA LYS A 73 0.49 14.10 -11.27
C LYS A 73 -0.11 15.17 -10.37
N ARG A 74 -0.53 14.81 -9.15
CA ARG A 74 -1.15 15.76 -8.20
C ARG A 74 -0.16 16.83 -7.72
N MET A 75 1.09 16.46 -7.45
CA MET A 75 2.12 17.44 -7.08
C MET A 75 2.41 18.39 -8.24
N ARG A 76 2.45 17.88 -9.47
CA ARG A 76 2.61 18.70 -10.66
C ARG A 76 1.45 19.68 -10.84
N GLU A 77 0.20 19.23 -10.70
CA GLU A 77 -0.98 20.08 -10.74
C GLU A 77 -0.95 21.17 -9.66
N LEU A 78 -0.58 20.81 -8.44
CA LEU A 78 -0.42 21.73 -7.32
C LEU A 78 0.68 22.77 -7.61
N MET A 79 1.83 22.35 -8.11
CA MET A 79 2.94 23.26 -8.47
C MET A 79 2.54 24.24 -9.56
N LEU A 80 1.85 23.79 -10.59
CA LEU A 80 1.30 24.66 -11.63
C LEU A 80 0.30 25.67 -11.03
N ALA A 81 -0.58 25.21 -10.13
CA ALA A 81 -1.60 26.04 -9.51
C ALA A 81 -1.03 27.10 -8.54
N ILE A 82 0.14 26.87 -7.94
CA ILE A 82 0.87 27.89 -7.15
C ILE A 82 1.77 28.78 -8.03
N GLY A 83 1.76 28.59 -9.35
CA GLY A 83 2.48 29.44 -10.29
C GLY A 83 3.90 28.98 -10.67
N VAL A 84 4.29 27.74 -10.34
CA VAL A 84 5.58 27.20 -10.82
C VAL A 84 5.52 26.97 -12.33
N PRO A 85 6.44 27.55 -13.12
CA PRO A 85 6.45 27.34 -14.59
C PRO A 85 6.63 25.87 -14.94
N GLU A 86 5.91 25.40 -15.97
CA GLU A 86 5.99 24.00 -16.42
C GLU A 86 7.41 23.58 -16.80
N GLN A 87 8.16 24.48 -17.41
CA GLN A 87 9.57 24.28 -17.73
C GLN A 87 10.39 23.92 -16.49
N LYS A 88 10.13 24.66 -15.37
CA LYS A 88 10.82 24.43 -14.10
C LYS A 88 10.47 23.07 -13.48
N ILE A 89 9.21 22.64 -13.60
CA ILE A 89 8.78 21.31 -13.15
C ILE A 89 9.49 20.22 -13.95
N LYS A 90 9.61 20.37 -15.28
CA LYS A 90 10.35 19.42 -16.13
C LYS A 90 11.84 19.35 -15.75
N GLU A 91 12.48 20.48 -15.47
CA GLU A 91 13.87 20.52 -15.01
C GLU A 91 14.04 19.76 -13.68
N LEU A 92 13.14 19.98 -12.73
CA LEU A 92 13.14 19.26 -11.45
C LEU A 92 12.94 17.76 -11.61
N GLN A 93 12.05 17.35 -12.51
CA GLN A 93 11.86 15.93 -12.84
C GLN A 93 13.12 15.32 -13.45
N PHE A 94 13.79 16.05 -14.36
CA PHE A 94 15.02 15.58 -14.98
C PHE A 94 16.18 15.49 -13.98
N GLN A 95 16.26 16.43 -13.04
CA GLN A 95 17.22 16.37 -11.94
C GLN A 95 16.97 15.16 -11.03
N ALA A 96 15.71 14.88 -10.68
CA ALA A 96 15.32 13.71 -9.90
C ALA A 96 15.71 12.39 -10.59
N ILE A 97 15.55 12.30 -11.93
CA ILE A 97 15.99 11.14 -12.71
C ILE A 97 17.53 10.98 -12.67
N LYS A 98 18.28 12.09 -12.82
CA LYS A 98 19.74 12.07 -12.73
C LYS A 98 20.23 11.66 -11.34
N GLU A 99 19.60 12.14 -10.28
CA GLU A 99 19.92 11.77 -8.90
C GLU A 99 19.68 10.27 -8.68
N GLN A 100 18.58 9.72 -9.23
CA GLN A 100 18.32 8.27 -9.18
C GLN A 100 19.39 7.43 -9.90
N SER A 101 19.95 7.92 -11.01
CA SER A 101 21.01 7.19 -11.74
C SER A 101 22.37 7.26 -11.08
N ASN A 102 22.66 8.30 -10.30
CA ASN A 102 23.93 8.47 -9.59
C ASN A 102 23.94 7.79 -8.20
N ASP A 103 22.78 7.61 -7.57
CA ASP A 103 22.64 6.95 -6.25
C ASP A 103 22.77 5.41 -6.30
N SER A 104 23.06 4.84 -7.46
CA SER A 104 23.34 3.41 -7.62
C SER A 104 24.58 2.93 -6.84
N GLN A 105 25.33 3.81 -6.22
CA GLN A 105 26.56 3.50 -5.49
C GLN A 105 26.59 3.86 -3.99
N THR A 106 25.55 4.48 -3.46
CA THR A 106 25.51 4.76 -2.01
C THR A 106 24.18 4.35 -1.41
N ASN A 107 24.22 3.47 -0.43
CA ASN A 107 23.11 3.03 0.44
C ASN A 107 22.51 4.21 1.21
N GLY A 108 21.77 5.07 0.52
CA GLY A 108 20.99 6.16 1.10
C GLY A 108 19.53 5.77 1.27
N LEU A 109 19.25 4.72 2.05
CA LEU A 109 17.95 4.54 2.66
C LEU A 109 17.74 5.72 3.61
N SER A 110 16.94 6.71 3.21
CA SER A 110 16.34 7.62 4.18
C SER A 110 15.64 6.73 5.20
N LYS A 111 16.14 6.74 6.41
CA LYS A 111 15.74 5.86 7.50
C LYS A 111 14.32 6.25 7.90
N TRP A 112 13.30 5.68 7.21
CA TRP A 112 11.98 5.60 7.78
C TRP A 112 12.13 4.73 9.02
N THR A 113 12.23 5.35 10.17
CA THR A 113 12.15 4.63 11.44
C THR A 113 10.70 4.23 11.63
N LEU A 114 10.33 3.11 10.99
CA LEU A 114 9.10 2.44 11.33
C LEU A 114 9.29 1.88 12.73
N ASP A 115 8.52 2.39 13.68
CA ASP A 115 8.55 1.93 15.06
C ASP A 115 7.29 1.10 15.32
N PHE A 116 7.41 -0.21 15.12
CA PHE A 116 6.37 -1.16 15.47
C PHE A 116 6.76 -1.91 16.74
N LYS A 117 5.86 -1.92 17.71
CA LYS A 117 6.05 -2.64 18.97
C LYS A 117 5.92 -4.14 18.72
N GLU A 118 6.83 -4.91 19.31
CA GLU A 118 6.72 -6.35 19.33
C GLU A 118 5.47 -6.77 20.14
N ILE A 119 4.72 -7.71 19.60
CA ILE A 119 3.54 -8.28 20.27
C ILE A 119 3.63 -9.80 20.32
N LYS A 120 2.84 -10.42 21.21
CA LYS A 120 2.67 -11.87 21.25
C LYS A 120 1.49 -12.29 20.38
N LEU A 121 1.60 -13.47 19.80
CA LEU A 121 0.45 -14.15 19.20
C LEU A 121 -0.58 -14.53 20.27
N PRO A 122 -1.82 -14.87 19.86
CA PRO A 122 -2.82 -15.42 20.78
C PRO A 122 -2.26 -16.56 21.63
N ASN A 123 -2.83 -16.76 22.84
CA ASN A 123 -2.35 -17.73 23.80
C ASN A 123 -2.15 -19.12 23.17
N ASP A 124 -1.05 -19.75 23.55
CA ASP A 124 -0.68 -21.10 23.12
C ASP A 124 -0.63 -21.28 21.57
N ALA A 125 -0.43 -20.19 20.83
CA ALA A 125 -0.26 -20.27 19.38
C ALA A 125 1.02 -21.04 19.03
N MET A 126 0.87 -22.05 18.20
CA MET A 126 1.98 -22.91 17.74
C MET A 126 2.02 -22.96 16.21
N PRO A 127 3.20 -23.17 15.62
CA PRO A 127 3.30 -23.44 14.18
C PRO A 127 2.40 -24.64 13.82
N ILE A 128 1.56 -24.46 12.80
CA ILE A 128 0.57 -25.46 12.42
C ILE A 128 1.21 -26.80 12.05
N GLU A 129 2.39 -26.79 11.44
CA GLU A 129 3.13 -28.02 11.10
C GLU A 129 3.53 -28.84 12.33
N GLN A 130 3.79 -28.18 13.47
CA GLN A 130 4.11 -28.86 14.73
C GLN A 130 2.85 -29.47 15.35
N VAL A 131 1.72 -28.77 15.25
CA VAL A 131 0.44 -29.26 15.78
C VAL A 131 -0.01 -30.50 15.03
N ILE A 132 0.09 -30.51 13.71
CA ILE A 132 -0.34 -31.63 12.85
C ILE A 132 0.52 -32.89 13.04
N LYS A 133 1.76 -32.76 13.49
CA LYS A 133 2.67 -33.89 13.79
C LYS A 133 2.39 -34.58 15.12
N GLN A 134 1.49 -34.03 15.94
CA GLN A 134 1.10 -34.67 17.22
C GLN A 134 0.34 -35.98 16.97
N SER A 135 0.38 -36.90 17.91
CA SER A 135 -0.29 -38.20 17.80
C SER A 135 -1.82 -38.08 17.66
N ASN A 136 -2.41 -37.01 18.21
CA ASN A 136 -3.84 -36.72 18.11
C ASN A 136 -4.06 -35.21 17.94
N PRO A 137 -3.87 -34.67 16.72
CA PRO A 137 -4.02 -33.25 16.48
C PRO A 137 -5.50 -32.82 16.62
N PRO A 138 -5.78 -31.62 17.16
CA PRO A 138 -7.13 -31.08 17.24
C PRO A 138 -7.80 -30.97 15.88
N ASN A 139 -9.08 -31.33 15.79
CA ASN A 139 -9.82 -31.35 14.52
C ASN A 139 -9.82 -30.01 13.78
N ASP A 140 -9.96 -28.90 14.49
CA ASP A 140 -9.94 -27.57 13.88
C ASP A 140 -8.54 -27.18 13.38
N ALA A 141 -7.46 -27.65 14.01
CA ALA A 141 -6.11 -27.52 13.48
C ALA A 141 -5.94 -28.30 12.16
N VAL A 142 -6.51 -29.51 12.08
CA VAL A 142 -6.52 -30.32 10.85
C VAL A 142 -7.29 -29.59 9.73
N PHE A 143 -8.42 -28.96 10.04
CA PHE A 143 -9.15 -28.14 9.05
C PHE A 143 -8.35 -26.92 8.59
N VAL A 144 -7.64 -26.24 9.51
CA VAL A 144 -6.76 -25.12 9.15
C VAL A 144 -5.64 -25.59 8.23
N TYR A 145 -5.02 -26.71 8.55
CA TYR A 145 -3.95 -27.28 7.71
C TYR A 145 -4.45 -27.67 6.31
N LYS A 146 -5.60 -28.34 6.25
CA LYS A 146 -6.26 -28.65 4.98
C LYS A 146 -6.54 -27.39 4.15
N TYR A 147 -7.04 -26.34 4.78
CA TYR A 147 -7.28 -25.07 4.11
C TYR A 147 -5.99 -24.47 3.48
N ILE A 148 -4.84 -24.59 4.17
CA ILE A 148 -3.53 -24.17 3.66
C ILE A 148 -3.18 -24.96 2.40
N MET A 149 -3.32 -26.29 2.46
CA MET A 149 -3.01 -27.20 1.36
C MET A 149 -3.92 -26.95 0.14
N ASP A 150 -5.23 -26.85 0.38
CA ASP A 150 -6.24 -26.62 -0.67
C ASP A 150 -6.01 -25.28 -1.39
N ARG A 151 -5.38 -24.30 -0.72
CA ARG A 151 -5.03 -23.01 -1.29
C ARG A 151 -3.64 -22.94 -1.91
N GLY A 152 -2.88 -24.03 -1.91
CA GLY A 152 -1.52 -24.05 -2.42
C GLY A 152 -0.58 -23.09 -1.68
N LEU A 153 -0.77 -22.92 -0.37
CA LEU A 153 0.04 -22.04 0.49
C LEU A 153 1.07 -22.83 1.32
N ASP A 154 1.21 -24.12 1.09
CA ASP A 154 2.06 -25.05 1.82
C ASP A 154 3.56 -24.76 1.76
N PHE A 155 4.00 -23.95 0.78
CA PHE A 155 5.38 -23.45 0.70
C PHE A 155 5.71 -22.37 1.73
N HIS A 156 4.70 -21.79 2.42
CA HIS A 156 4.90 -20.87 3.54
C HIS A 156 4.90 -21.61 4.88
N LYS A 157 6.00 -21.51 5.62
CA LYS A 157 6.15 -22.19 6.92
C LYS A 157 5.72 -21.37 8.14
N ASN A 158 5.22 -20.17 7.93
CA ASN A 158 4.94 -19.22 9.02
C ASN A 158 3.43 -19.14 9.33
N PHE A 159 2.73 -20.27 9.31
CA PHE A 159 1.35 -20.35 9.71
C PHE A 159 1.22 -20.92 11.12
N TYR A 160 0.30 -20.37 11.89
CA TYR A 160 0.05 -20.73 13.27
C TYR A 160 -1.40 -21.12 13.48
N TRP A 161 -1.62 -21.87 14.53
CA TRP A 161 -2.91 -22.21 15.09
C TRP A 161 -2.83 -22.04 16.60
N SER A 162 -3.93 -21.70 17.27
CA SER A 162 -4.04 -21.56 18.73
C SER A 162 -5.26 -22.30 19.22
N PRO A 163 -5.19 -23.01 20.35
CA PRO A 163 -6.34 -23.61 21.00
C PRO A 163 -7.26 -22.60 21.70
N ASP A 164 -6.87 -21.34 21.78
CA ASP A 164 -7.61 -20.27 22.45
C ASP A 164 -9.02 -20.13 21.89
N PRO A 165 -10.08 -20.35 22.69
CA PRO A 165 -11.46 -20.22 22.24
C PRO A 165 -11.92 -18.77 22.09
N TYR A 166 -11.13 -17.80 22.58
CA TYR A 166 -11.47 -16.38 22.51
C TYR A 166 -11.66 -15.92 21.07
N MET A 167 -12.80 -15.30 20.80
CA MET A 167 -13.19 -14.88 19.43
C MET A 167 -13.07 -16.01 18.39
N LYS A 168 -13.20 -17.26 18.83
CA LYS A 168 -13.00 -18.46 18.00
C LYS A 168 -11.64 -18.46 17.28
N ILE A 169 -10.56 -18.11 17.98
CA ILE A 169 -9.21 -18.07 17.42
C ILE A 169 -8.75 -19.47 16.99
N SER A 170 -9.11 -20.53 17.71
CA SER A 170 -8.82 -21.92 17.36
C SER A 170 -9.32 -22.34 15.98
N GLN A 171 -10.37 -21.70 15.46
CA GLN A 171 -10.95 -21.98 14.15
C GLN A 171 -10.35 -21.14 13.02
N ARG A 172 -9.21 -20.48 13.28
CA ARG A 172 -8.60 -19.54 12.34
C ARG A 172 -7.20 -19.98 11.94
N LEU A 173 -6.90 -19.74 10.68
CA LEU A 173 -5.52 -19.67 10.21
C LEU A 173 -4.92 -18.38 10.73
N LEU A 174 -3.91 -18.48 11.61
CA LEU A 174 -3.18 -17.34 12.12
C LEU A 174 -1.96 -17.05 11.23
N VAL A 175 -1.88 -15.83 10.75
CA VAL A 175 -0.79 -15.31 9.95
C VAL A 175 -0.12 -14.18 10.72
N PRO A 176 1.11 -14.36 11.24
CA PRO A 176 1.83 -13.31 11.93
C PRO A 176 2.32 -12.25 10.96
N PHE A 177 2.42 -11.02 11.46
CA PHE A 177 2.97 -9.86 10.76
C PHE A 177 4.36 -9.58 11.32
N TYR A 178 5.35 -9.55 10.44
CA TYR A 178 6.74 -9.34 10.82
C TYR A 178 7.24 -7.96 10.43
N TYR A 179 8.13 -7.44 11.25
CA TYR A 179 9.00 -6.31 10.92
C TYR A 179 10.36 -6.51 11.58
N ASN A 180 11.43 -6.48 10.78
CA ASN A 180 12.80 -6.76 11.25
C ASN A 180 12.90 -8.05 12.07
N GLY A 181 12.21 -9.12 11.65
CA GLY A 181 12.22 -10.44 12.31
C GLY A 181 11.37 -10.54 13.56
N LYS A 182 10.73 -9.47 14.03
CA LYS A 182 9.85 -9.44 15.20
C LYS A 182 8.39 -9.53 14.78
N ILE A 183 7.56 -10.18 15.59
CA ILE A 183 6.12 -10.19 15.39
C ILE A 183 5.54 -8.87 15.91
N VAL A 184 4.90 -8.12 15.00
CA VAL A 184 4.34 -6.79 15.29
C VAL A 184 2.82 -6.75 15.12
N GLY A 185 2.21 -7.83 14.68
CA GLY A 185 0.78 -7.97 14.46
C GLY A 185 0.44 -9.39 14.02
N TYR A 186 -0.84 -9.65 13.81
CA TYR A 186 -1.31 -10.88 13.19
C TYR A 186 -2.71 -10.70 12.59
N THR A 187 -3.08 -11.59 11.70
CA THR A 187 -4.47 -11.80 11.32
C THR A 187 -4.87 -13.26 11.50
N GLY A 188 -6.09 -13.47 11.96
CA GLY A 188 -6.73 -14.78 12.05
C GLY A 188 -7.86 -14.87 11.00
N ARG A 189 -7.66 -15.67 9.94
CA ARG A 189 -8.69 -15.91 8.94
C ARG A 189 -9.56 -17.08 9.35
N LEU A 190 -10.87 -16.86 9.47
CA LEU A 190 -11.85 -17.92 9.68
C LEU A 190 -11.88 -18.83 8.46
N ILE A 191 -11.69 -20.15 8.67
CA ILE A 191 -11.58 -21.13 7.58
C ILE A 191 -12.95 -21.68 7.14
N LYS A 192 -13.97 -21.56 7.98
CA LYS A 192 -15.37 -21.90 7.66
C LYS A 192 -16.22 -20.67 7.88
N ASP A 193 -17.13 -20.40 6.96
CA ASP A 193 -18.10 -19.33 7.16
C ASP A 193 -19.03 -19.70 8.31
N VAL A 194 -19.09 -18.84 9.31
CA VAL A 194 -19.96 -18.94 10.47
C VAL A 194 -20.75 -17.66 10.56
N GLU A 195 -22.06 -17.79 10.64
CA GLU A 195 -22.97 -16.65 10.70
C GLU A 195 -22.63 -15.75 11.89
N ASN A 196 -22.65 -14.45 11.67
CA ASN A 196 -22.32 -13.40 12.65
C ASN A 196 -20.90 -13.47 13.24
N VAL A 197 -19.96 -14.17 12.61
CA VAL A 197 -18.55 -14.19 12.99
C VAL A 197 -17.70 -13.53 11.90
N PRO A 198 -16.93 -12.49 12.22
CA PRO A 198 -16.09 -11.82 11.24
C PRO A 198 -15.11 -12.80 10.56
N LYS A 199 -14.99 -12.73 9.24
CA LYS A 199 -14.08 -13.55 8.44
C LYS A 199 -12.62 -13.36 8.87
N TYR A 200 -12.25 -12.13 9.22
CA TYR A 200 -10.92 -11.78 9.72
C TYR A 200 -11.00 -11.20 11.12
N TYR A 201 -10.06 -11.61 11.97
CA TYR A 201 -9.79 -11.03 13.26
C TYR A 201 -8.30 -10.65 13.29
N SER A 202 -8.00 -9.36 13.41
CA SER A 202 -6.64 -8.88 13.21
C SER A 202 -6.20 -7.92 14.31
N SER A 203 -4.95 -8.06 14.74
CA SER A 203 -4.23 -7.10 15.54
C SER A 203 -3.21 -6.40 14.65
N VAL A 204 -3.50 -5.16 14.25
CA VAL A 204 -2.72 -4.38 13.29
C VAL A 204 -2.29 -3.07 13.92
N GLN A 205 -1.01 -2.77 13.91
CA GLN A 205 -0.53 -1.47 14.35
C GLN A 205 -0.79 -0.38 13.28
N PRO A 206 -0.95 0.89 13.70
CA PRO A 206 -1.18 1.98 12.77
C PRO A 206 -0.10 2.04 11.68
N ASN A 207 -0.51 2.29 10.43
CA ASN A 207 0.35 2.43 9.26
C ASN A 207 1.17 1.19 8.87
N TYR A 208 0.92 0.03 9.48
CA TYR A 208 1.57 -1.20 9.08
C TYR A 208 1.05 -1.66 7.70
N LEU A 209 1.96 -2.15 6.87
CA LEU A 209 1.69 -2.87 5.63
C LEU A 209 2.16 -4.31 5.79
N TYR A 210 1.35 -5.28 5.39
CA TYR A 210 1.81 -6.67 5.45
C TYR A 210 3.01 -6.89 4.54
N ASN A 211 4.04 -7.59 5.01
CA ASN A 211 5.33 -7.74 4.35
C ASN A 211 6.06 -6.40 4.10
N VAL A 212 5.93 -5.43 4.99
CA VAL A 212 6.55 -4.11 4.85
C VAL A 212 8.07 -4.17 4.59
N ASP A 213 8.76 -5.17 5.14
CA ASP A 213 10.20 -5.38 4.91
C ASP A 213 10.51 -5.58 3.41
N LYS A 214 9.55 -6.13 2.64
CA LYS A 214 9.68 -6.36 1.20
C LYS A 214 9.74 -5.06 0.38
N LEU A 215 9.28 -3.95 0.93
CA LEU A 215 9.43 -2.65 0.30
C LEU A 215 10.89 -2.22 0.16
N PHE A 216 11.76 -2.69 1.05
CA PHE A 216 13.17 -2.30 1.13
C PHE A 216 14.12 -3.30 0.47
N GLU A 217 13.61 -4.43 -0.03
CA GLU A 217 14.41 -5.37 -0.82
C GLU A 217 14.77 -4.78 -2.18
N ASP A 218 15.89 -5.20 -2.73
CA ASP A 218 16.30 -4.84 -4.09
C ASP A 218 15.42 -5.59 -5.11
N ARG A 219 14.36 -4.93 -5.53
CA ARG A 219 13.33 -5.46 -6.44
C ARG A 219 13.08 -4.50 -7.58
N VAL A 220 12.90 -5.03 -8.77
CA VAL A 220 12.45 -4.25 -9.93
C VAL A 220 11.01 -3.80 -9.77
N TYR A 221 10.15 -4.69 -9.24
CA TYR A 221 8.72 -4.43 -9.04
C TYR A 221 8.30 -4.75 -7.61
N THR A 222 7.46 -3.88 -7.05
CA THR A 222 6.72 -4.14 -5.81
C THR A 222 5.24 -4.23 -6.14
N VAL A 223 4.67 -5.44 -6.02
CA VAL A 223 3.23 -5.65 -6.22
C VAL A 223 2.52 -5.47 -4.89
N ILE A 224 1.50 -4.61 -4.87
CA ILE A 224 0.65 -4.35 -3.72
C ILE A 224 -0.75 -4.84 -4.01
N VAL A 225 -1.30 -5.62 -3.09
CA VAL A 225 -2.65 -6.22 -3.13
C VAL A 225 -3.42 -5.89 -1.85
N GLU A 226 -4.71 -6.21 -1.82
CA GLU A 226 -5.57 -5.91 -0.66
C GLU A 226 -5.41 -6.93 0.46
N GLY A 227 -5.40 -8.20 0.13
CA GLY A 227 -5.44 -9.31 1.08
C GLY A 227 -4.07 -9.83 1.50
N VAL A 228 -3.99 -10.35 2.74
CA VAL A 228 -2.77 -10.98 3.27
C VAL A 228 -2.42 -12.25 2.50
N LEU A 229 -3.43 -13.08 2.18
CA LEU A 229 -3.19 -14.34 1.45
C LEU A 229 -2.76 -14.08 0.00
N ASP A 230 -3.26 -13.00 -0.61
CA ASP A 230 -2.85 -12.54 -1.94
C ASP A 230 -1.39 -12.12 -1.95
N ALA A 231 -0.99 -11.32 -0.96
CA ALA A 231 0.40 -10.91 -0.80
C ALA A 231 1.32 -12.11 -0.54
N LEU A 232 0.89 -13.06 0.28
CA LEU A 232 1.63 -14.32 0.51
C LEU A 232 1.83 -15.08 -0.80
N ALA A 233 0.76 -15.31 -1.56
CA ALA A 233 0.78 -16.10 -2.78
C ALA A 233 1.83 -15.61 -3.79
N ILE A 234 2.03 -14.29 -3.90
CA ILE A 234 2.99 -13.70 -4.85
C ILE A 234 4.27 -13.15 -4.21
N ASN A 235 4.45 -13.30 -2.89
CA ASN A 235 5.51 -12.64 -2.12
C ASN A 235 5.50 -11.11 -2.30
N GLY A 236 4.29 -10.55 -2.35
CA GLY A 236 4.02 -9.11 -2.47
C GLY A 236 3.79 -8.44 -1.12
N VAL A 237 3.23 -7.24 -1.16
CA VAL A 237 2.85 -6.43 -0.01
C VAL A 237 1.34 -6.30 0.03
N SER A 238 0.71 -6.31 1.24
CA SER A 238 -0.72 -6.03 1.36
C SER A 238 -0.99 -4.72 2.11
N SER A 239 -1.97 -3.99 1.59
CA SER A 239 -2.54 -2.79 2.25
C SER A 239 -3.43 -3.12 3.43
N LEU A 240 -3.75 -4.41 3.67
CA LEU A 240 -4.68 -4.88 4.70
C LEU A 240 -6.09 -4.29 4.54
N GLY A 241 -6.52 -4.11 3.30
CA GLY A 241 -7.80 -3.55 2.90
C GLY A 241 -7.67 -2.58 1.72
N ASN A 242 -8.76 -1.91 1.37
CA ASN A 242 -8.86 -1.08 0.17
C ASN A 242 -8.48 0.40 0.38
N LYS A 243 -7.86 0.76 1.52
CA LYS A 243 -7.47 2.13 1.86
C LYS A 243 -6.02 2.16 2.32
N LEU A 244 -5.34 3.26 2.00
CA LEU A 244 -4.00 3.56 2.50
C LEU A 244 -4.03 4.88 3.27
N THR A 245 -3.33 4.92 4.39
CA THR A 245 -3.05 6.17 5.10
C THR A 245 -2.00 6.99 4.35
N GLN A 246 -1.92 8.28 4.62
CA GLN A 246 -0.88 9.11 4.00
C GLN A 246 0.53 8.62 4.33
N ALA A 247 0.77 8.15 5.56
CA ALA A 247 2.05 7.60 5.96
C ALA A 247 2.42 6.33 5.17
N GLN A 248 1.45 5.45 4.88
CA GLN A 248 1.67 4.28 4.02
C GLN A 248 1.95 4.68 2.57
N ILE A 249 1.24 5.67 2.04
CA ILE A 249 1.48 6.22 0.70
C ILE A 249 2.90 6.81 0.61
N ASP A 250 3.29 7.60 1.60
CA ASP A 250 4.63 8.20 1.64
C ASP A 250 5.73 7.12 1.73
N LEU A 251 5.50 6.08 2.52
CA LEU A 251 6.37 4.93 2.62
C LEU A 251 6.50 4.20 1.27
N ILE A 252 5.38 3.89 0.62
CA ILE A 252 5.37 3.26 -0.71
C ILE A 252 6.06 4.17 -1.75
N ASN A 253 5.87 5.48 -1.66
CA ASN A 253 6.56 6.43 -2.53
C ASN A 253 8.07 6.51 -2.27
N SER A 254 8.57 6.03 -1.13
CA SER A 254 10.01 6.03 -0.81
C SER A 254 10.76 4.84 -1.41
N VAL A 255 10.10 3.78 -1.87
CA VAL A 255 10.79 2.59 -2.42
C VAL A 255 11.37 2.85 -3.81
N LYS A 256 12.47 2.17 -4.14
CA LYS A 256 13.14 2.30 -5.46
C LYS A 256 12.44 1.51 -6.57
N SER A 257 11.75 0.43 -6.20
CA SER A 257 11.05 -0.45 -7.13
C SER A 257 9.86 0.23 -7.82
N GLN A 258 9.49 -0.26 -8.99
CA GLN A 258 8.27 0.17 -9.65
C GLN A 258 7.06 -0.43 -8.94
N VAL A 259 6.18 0.44 -8.41
CA VAL A 259 4.98 0.01 -7.70
C VAL A 259 3.89 -0.38 -8.69
N ILE A 260 3.27 -1.54 -8.45
CA ILE A 260 2.13 -2.06 -9.20
C ILE A 260 1.02 -2.40 -8.20
N ILE A 261 -0.13 -1.76 -8.32
CA ILE A 261 -1.34 -2.15 -7.60
C ILE A 261 -2.06 -3.22 -8.42
N CYS A 262 -2.35 -4.37 -7.81
CA CYS A 262 -3.21 -5.40 -8.37
C CYS A 262 -4.46 -5.51 -7.48
N PRO A 263 -5.54 -4.79 -7.80
CA PRO A 263 -6.74 -4.77 -6.97
C PRO A 263 -7.53 -6.06 -7.12
N ASP A 264 -8.36 -6.39 -6.13
CA ASP A 264 -9.36 -7.44 -6.24
C ASP A 264 -10.38 -7.07 -7.33
N ARG A 265 -10.92 -8.08 -7.99
CA ARG A 265 -11.93 -7.90 -9.04
C ARG A 265 -13.33 -7.76 -8.46
N ASP A 266 -13.48 -6.84 -7.52
CA ASP A 266 -14.76 -6.50 -6.93
C ASP A 266 -14.94 -4.98 -6.85
N LYS A 267 -16.12 -4.54 -6.37
CA LYS A 267 -16.44 -3.11 -6.25
C LYS A 267 -15.56 -2.39 -5.22
N SER A 268 -14.91 -3.11 -4.31
CA SER A 268 -14.11 -2.51 -3.22
C SER A 268 -12.72 -2.06 -3.69
N GLY A 269 -12.13 -2.72 -4.68
CA GLY A 269 -10.79 -2.42 -5.20
C GLY A 269 -10.61 -1.03 -5.81
N GLY A 270 -11.72 -0.33 -6.08
CA GLY A 270 -11.71 0.99 -6.71
C GLY A 270 -10.91 2.07 -5.98
N ASN A 271 -10.85 2.03 -4.65
CA ASN A 271 -10.15 3.04 -3.85
C ASN A 271 -8.62 2.96 -4.00
N LEU A 272 -8.03 1.75 -4.01
CA LEU A 272 -6.60 1.57 -4.24
C LEU A 272 -6.18 2.00 -5.64
N VAL A 273 -7.05 1.78 -6.63
CA VAL A 273 -6.83 2.23 -8.01
C VAL A 273 -6.79 3.74 -8.11
N ASP A 274 -7.69 4.44 -7.40
CA ASP A 274 -7.69 5.90 -7.38
C ASP A 274 -6.41 6.43 -6.72
N ILE A 275 -5.99 5.86 -5.60
CA ILE A 275 -4.72 6.19 -4.93
C ILE A 275 -3.52 5.91 -5.86
N ALA A 276 -3.51 4.78 -6.57
CA ALA A 276 -2.46 4.45 -7.51
C ALA A 276 -2.35 5.49 -8.65
N THR A 277 -3.49 5.88 -9.20
CA THR A 277 -3.57 6.88 -10.25
C THR A 277 -3.06 8.25 -9.78
N GLU A 278 -3.43 8.64 -8.55
CA GLU A 278 -2.99 9.89 -7.93
C GLU A 278 -1.48 9.94 -7.68
N ASN A 279 -0.87 8.78 -7.39
CA ASN A 279 0.55 8.66 -7.10
C ASN A 279 1.39 8.20 -8.28
N ASN A 280 0.81 8.09 -9.47
CA ASN A 280 1.45 7.62 -10.71
C ASN A 280 2.05 6.19 -10.57
N TRP A 281 1.45 5.36 -9.72
CA TRP A 281 1.77 3.94 -9.67
C TRP A 281 1.08 3.23 -10.83
N LYS A 282 1.62 2.09 -11.22
CA LYS A 282 0.95 1.24 -12.21
C LYS A 282 -0.22 0.50 -11.57
N VAL A 283 -1.26 0.28 -12.36
CA VAL A 283 -2.39 -0.59 -12.00
C VAL A 283 -2.40 -1.77 -12.96
N SER A 284 -2.62 -2.96 -12.41
CA SER A 284 -2.68 -4.19 -13.18
C SER A 284 -4.06 -4.84 -13.03
N TYR A 285 -4.68 -5.11 -14.18
CA TYR A 285 -5.87 -5.96 -14.30
C TYR A 285 -5.50 -7.11 -15.24
N PRO A 286 -4.90 -8.20 -14.74
CA PRO A 286 -4.51 -9.33 -15.56
C PRO A 286 -5.74 -10.00 -16.18
N GLU A 287 -5.64 -10.48 -17.41
CA GLU A 287 -6.70 -11.21 -18.08
C GLU A 287 -6.72 -12.68 -17.60
N TRP A 288 -7.24 -12.90 -16.40
CA TRP A 288 -7.48 -14.25 -15.88
C TRP A 288 -8.87 -14.73 -16.28
N GLU A 289 -9.05 -16.05 -16.29
CA GLU A 289 -10.33 -16.64 -16.61
C GLU A 289 -11.46 -16.19 -15.68
N SER A 290 -12.69 -16.26 -16.20
CA SER A 290 -13.90 -16.00 -15.43
C SER A 290 -13.92 -16.89 -14.17
N GLY A 291 -14.17 -16.27 -13.02
CA GLY A 291 -14.19 -16.95 -11.71
C GLY A 291 -12.90 -16.83 -10.89
N VAL A 292 -11.78 -16.37 -11.48
CA VAL A 292 -10.56 -16.02 -10.72
C VAL A 292 -10.67 -14.57 -10.25
N LYS A 293 -10.88 -14.37 -8.95
CA LYS A 293 -11.24 -13.07 -8.37
C LYS A 293 -10.05 -12.30 -7.81
N ASP A 294 -9.09 -13.03 -7.28
CA ASP A 294 -7.95 -12.45 -6.58
C ASP A 294 -6.63 -13.12 -6.97
N THR A 295 -5.54 -12.59 -6.47
CA THR A 295 -4.19 -13.05 -6.77
C THR A 295 -3.90 -14.44 -6.20
N ALA A 296 -4.47 -14.77 -5.03
CA ALA A 296 -4.29 -16.09 -4.42
C ALA A 296 -4.98 -17.18 -5.24
N GLU A 297 -6.19 -16.93 -5.74
CA GLU A 297 -6.90 -17.85 -6.66
C GLU A 297 -6.14 -18.00 -7.98
N ALA A 298 -5.55 -16.91 -8.49
CA ALA A 298 -4.74 -16.98 -9.71
C ALA A 298 -3.47 -17.84 -9.50
N VAL A 299 -2.80 -17.70 -8.36
CA VAL A 299 -1.64 -18.55 -8.03
C VAL A 299 -2.03 -20.01 -7.87
N GLN A 300 -3.16 -20.29 -7.21
CA GLN A 300 -3.68 -21.65 -7.07
C GLN A 300 -3.95 -22.30 -8.44
N LYS A 301 -4.50 -21.54 -9.38
CA LYS A 301 -4.89 -22.05 -10.70
C LYS A 301 -3.73 -22.12 -11.69
N TYR A 302 -2.90 -21.09 -11.77
CA TYR A 302 -1.90 -20.93 -12.84
C TYR A 302 -0.46 -21.06 -12.34
N GLY A 303 -0.25 -21.12 -11.03
CA GLY A 303 1.06 -21.04 -10.42
C GLY A 303 1.59 -19.62 -10.29
N ARG A 304 2.51 -19.45 -9.35
CA ARG A 304 3.04 -18.13 -8.94
C ARG A 304 3.77 -17.39 -10.07
N LEU A 305 4.60 -18.08 -10.83
CA LEU A 305 5.42 -17.43 -11.87
C LEU A 305 4.55 -16.84 -12.97
N TYR A 306 3.57 -17.60 -13.45
CA TYR A 306 2.62 -17.15 -14.47
C TYR A 306 1.78 -15.98 -13.96
N THR A 307 1.29 -16.05 -12.72
CA THR A 307 0.51 -14.97 -12.10
C THR A 307 1.31 -13.68 -12.02
N LEU A 308 2.57 -13.72 -11.55
CA LEU A 308 3.45 -12.55 -11.51
C LEU A 308 3.73 -11.99 -12.91
N GLN A 309 4.00 -12.87 -13.89
CA GLN A 309 4.22 -12.44 -15.26
C GLN A 309 3.01 -11.69 -15.84
N THR A 310 1.80 -12.21 -15.62
CA THR A 310 0.57 -11.56 -16.10
C THR A 310 0.30 -10.24 -15.41
N ILE A 311 0.56 -10.14 -14.09
CA ILE A 311 0.46 -8.89 -13.33
C ILE A 311 1.42 -7.84 -13.90
N ILE A 312 2.68 -8.18 -14.10
CA ILE A 312 3.69 -7.24 -14.60
C ILE A 312 3.38 -6.81 -16.05
N LYS A 313 2.97 -7.76 -16.91
CA LYS A 313 2.68 -7.50 -18.32
C LYS A 313 1.45 -6.61 -18.52
N SER A 314 0.42 -6.76 -17.71
CA SER A 314 -0.80 -5.94 -17.80
C SER A 314 -0.72 -4.59 -17.07
N ALA A 315 0.36 -4.36 -16.29
CA ALA A 315 0.52 -3.15 -15.51
C ALA A 315 0.66 -1.89 -16.39
N THR A 316 -0.18 -0.89 -16.13
CA THR A 316 -0.23 0.37 -16.88
C THR A 316 -0.42 1.56 -15.97
N ASN A 317 0.11 2.73 -16.33
CA ASN A 317 -0.18 4.03 -15.71
C ASN A 317 -1.01 4.95 -16.63
N ASN A 318 -1.51 4.41 -17.73
CA ASN A 318 -2.42 5.15 -18.63
C ASN A 318 -3.80 5.27 -17.97
N ASN A 319 -4.14 6.48 -17.52
CA ASN A 319 -5.39 6.76 -16.80
C ASN A 319 -6.65 6.38 -17.60
N ALA A 320 -6.70 6.64 -18.90
CA ALA A 320 -7.85 6.29 -19.73
C ALA A 320 -8.04 4.76 -19.78
N LYS A 321 -6.93 4.02 -19.96
CA LYS A 321 -6.96 2.55 -19.93
C LYS A 321 -7.38 2.02 -18.55
N ILE A 322 -6.84 2.59 -17.47
CA ILE A 322 -7.19 2.19 -16.09
C ILE A 322 -8.69 2.38 -15.83
N GLN A 323 -9.27 3.52 -16.23
CA GLN A 323 -10.70 3.79 -16.04
C GLN A 323 -11.60 2.83 -16.83
N ILE A 324 -11.19 2.44 -18.02
CA ILE A 324 -11.90 1.43 -18.82
C ILE A 324 -11.83 0.07 -18.13
N LEU A 325 -10.63 -0.36 -17.73
CA LEU A 325 -10.41 -1.66 -17.08
C LEU A 325 -11.12 -1.74 -15.71
N LYS A 326 -11.15 -0.65 -14.94
CA LYS A 326 -11.91 -0.54 -13.69
C LYS A 326 -13.41 -0.81 -13.90
N LYS A 327 -13.98 -0.33 -15.01
CA LYS A 327 -15.40 -0.57 -15.34
C LYS A 327 -15.67 -2.00 -15.80
N ILE A 328 -14.74 -2.60 -16.54
CA ILE A 328 -14.86 -3.97 -17.05
C ILE A 328 -14.61 -5.00 -15.96
N GLY A 329 -13.64 -4.76 -15.07
CA GLY A 329 -13.26 -5.70 -14.00
C GLY A 329 -14.25 -5.79 -12.84
N VAL A 330 -15.29 -4.96 -12.82
CA VAL A 330 -16.37 -4.92 -11.80
C VAL A 330 -17.65 -5.69 -12.25
N ASN A 331 -17.64 -6.26 -13.46
CA ASN A 331 -18.77 -7.03 -13.99
C ASN A 331 -18.57 -8.54 -13.80
#